data_d4a1da1c669d7c9c00dd2d95074eb4a2
#
_entry.id   d4a1da1c669d7c9c00dd2d95074eb4a2
#
_cell.length_a   1.000
_cell.length_b   1.000
_cell.length_c   1.000
_cell.angle_alpha   90.00
_cell.angle_beta   90.00
_cell.angle_gamma   90.00
#
_symmetry.space_group_name_H-M   'P 1'
#
loop_
_entity.id
_entity.type
_entity.pdbx_description
1 polymer ?
#
loop_
_entity_poly.entity_id
_entity_poly.type
_entity_poly.pdbx_seq_one_letter_code
_entity_poly.pdbx_strand_id
1 'polypeptide(L)'
;YKRTVLELGGNDPLIVLNDLDGDDLKKAVELAVTGATKNSGQRCTAVKRILVQESIADQFVEMALERAKKIKFGDPMNMETDLGTVVNAQAAELFDKRVSMAEEDGAKILYHPGRKGALLPPIVVDHVDPKSELVLEETFGPIIPIIRVPNDDEAVMKISNSTAFGLSSGVCTNNFMRAKKYIQGLNVGTVNIWEVPGYRIEMSPFGGIKDSGLG
;
A
#
# COMPACT_ATOMS: atom_id res chain seq x y z
N TYR A 1 31.58 -4.02 21.41
CA TYR A 1 30.36 -3.41 20.80
C TYR A 1 30.07 -4.10 19.48
N LYS A 2 28.78 -4.42 19.24
CA LYS A 2 28.33 -4.98 17.97
C LYS A 2 27.45 -3.95 17.25
N ARG A 3 27.61 -3.85 15.94
CA ARG A 3 26.67 -3.11 15.09
C ARG A 3 25.51 -4.05 14.75
N THR A 4 24.30 -3.52 14.75
CA THR A 4 23.11 -4.25 14.33
C THR A 4 22.51 -3.60 13.09
N VAL A 5 22.02 -4.40 12.17
CA VAL A 5 21.14 -4.01 11.08
C VAL A 5 19.83 -4.75 11.33
N LEU A 6 18.74 -4.00 11.48
CA LEU A 6 17.43 -4.52 11.84
C LEU A 6 16.42 -4.13 10.76
N GLU A 7 16.08 -5.07 9.92
CA GLU A 7 15.03 -4.95 8.91
C GLU A 7 13.77 -5.64 9.44
N LEU A 8 12.85 -4.82 9.98
CA LEU A 8 11.64 -5.31 10.64
C LEU A 8 10.41 -5.12 9.73
N GLY A 9 9.26 -4.76 10.28
CA GLY A 9 8.05 -4.54 9.49
C GLY A 9 8.04 -3.20 8.77
N GLY A 10 7.05 -3.04 7.89
CA GLY A 10 6.75 -1.78 7.21
C GLY A 10 5.25 -1.66 6.93
N ASN A 11 4.75 -0.45 6.92
CA ASN A 11 3.36 -0.17 6.60
C ASN A 11 3.30 1.01 5.61
N ASP A 12 3.91 0.77 4.46
CA ASP A 12 4.34 1.80 3.54
C ASP A 12 3.17 2.41 2.75
N PRO A 13 3.06 3.75 2.73
CA PRO A 13 2.06 4.44 1.95
C PRO A 13 2.49 4.61 0.48
N LEU A 14 1.53 4.53 -0.44
CA LEU A 14 1.59 5.20 -1.73
C LEU A 14 0.62 6.37 -1.70
N ILE A 15 1.13 7.58 -1.89
CA ILE A 15 0.38 8.82 -1.85
C ILE A 15 0.11 9.30 -3.28
N VAL A 16 -1.16 9.53 -3.60
CA VAL A 16 -1.61 9.95 -4.93
C VAL A 16 -2.26 11.33 -4.81
N LEU A 17 -1.57 12.33 -5.35
CA LEU A 17 -1.99 13.72 -5.21
C LEU A 17 -2.88 14.16 -6.36
N ASN A 18 -3.69 15.18 -6.11
CA ASN A 18 -4.77 15.64 -7.00
C ASN A 18 -4.34 16.46 -8.23
N ASP A 19 -3.05 16.55 -8.47
CA ASP A 19 -2.49 17.14 -9.69
C ASP A 19 -2.28 16.11 -10.82
N LEU A 20 -2.83 14.90 -10.66
CA LEU A 20 -2.76 13.82 -11.63
C LEU A 20 -4.07 13.64 -12.39
N ASP A 21 -3.96 13.41 -13.67
CA ASP A 21 -5.06 13.05 -14.57
C ASP A 21 -4.61 12.07 -15.67
N GLY A 22 -5.53 11.62 -16.50
CA GLY A 22 -5.27 10.84 -17.69
C GLY A 22 -4.29 9.67 -17.48
N ASP A 23 -3.19 9.68 -18.24
CA ASP A 23 -2.20 8.60 -18.20
C ASP A 23 -1.35 8.60 -16.93
N ASP A 24 -1.16 9.74 -16.29
CA ASP A 24 -0.45 9.83 -15.03
C ASP A 24 -1.26 9.19 -13.89
N LEU A 25 -2.57 9.41 -13.87
CA LEU A 25 -3.45 8.73 -12.92
C LEU A 25 -3.48 7.21 -13.16
N LYS A 26 -3.51 6.76 -14.42
CA LYS A 26 -3.39 5.32 -14.76
C LYS A 26 -2.09 4.72 -14.27
N LYS A 27 -0.96 5.44 -14.44
CA LYS A 27 0.34 5.01 -13.94
C LYS A 27 0.34 4.90 -12.42
N ALA A 28 -0.24 5.86 -11.70
CA ALA A 28 -0.37 5.81 -10.25
C ALA A 28 -1.20 4.61 -9.78
N VAL A 29 -2.30 4.29 -10.47
CA VAL A 29 -3.12 3.09 -10.23
C VAL A 29 -2.31 1.81 -10.44
N GLU A 30 -1.53 1.71 -11.52
CA GLU A 30 -0.69 0.53 -11.79
C GLU A 30 0.35 0.33 -10.68
N LEU A 31 1.02 1.40 -10.24
CA LEU A 31 1.97 1.37 -9.12
C LEU A 31 1.28 0.93 -7.82
N ALA A 32 0.08 1.44 -7.54
CA ALA A 32 -0.68 1.10 -6.34
C ALA A 32 -1.05 -0.38 -6.31
N VAL A 33 -1.72 -0.86 -7.36
CA VAL A 33 -2.24 -2.23 -7.42
C VAL A 33 -1.10 -3.24 -7.48
N THR A 34 -0.11 -3.03 -8.36
CA THR A 34 1.06 -3.91 -8.46
C THR A 34 1.90 -3.87 -7.18
N GLY A 35 2.08 -2.69 -6.59
CA GLY A 35 2.80 -2.52 -5.32
C GLY A 35 2.14 -3.23 -4.14
N ALA A 36 0.81 -3.29 -4.11
CA ALA A 36 0.05 -3.99 -3.07
C ALA A 36 -0.01 -5.51 -3.27
N THR A 37 0.03 -5.99 -4.52
CA THR A 37 -0.24 -7.40 -4.83
C THR A 37 0.98 -8.23 -5.20
N LYS A 38 2.09 -7.61 -5.64
CA LYS A 38 3.33 -8.34 -5.98
C LYS A 38 3.80 -9.20 -4.80
N ASN A 39 4.12 -10.48 -5.09
CA ASN A 39 4.44 -11.49 -4.08
C ASN A 39 3.32 -11.69 -3.05
N SER A 40 2.06 -11.60 -3.50
CA SER A 40 0.85 -11.68 -2.65
C SER A 40 0.86 -10.65 -1.50
N GLY A 41 1.47 -9.48 -1.70
CA GLY A 41 1.60 -8.43 -0.69
C GLY A 41 2.61 -8.73 0.44
N GLN A 42 3.31 -9.86 0.37
CA GLN A 42 4.21 -10.35 1.41
C GLN A 42 5.61 -9.74 1.30
N ARG A 43 5.68 -8.42 1.40
CA ARG A 43 6.93 -7.64 1.42
C ARG A 43 6.81 -6.55 2.47
N CYS A 44 7.88 -6.28 3.21
CA CYS A 44 7.93 -5.15 4.15
C CYS A 44 7.64 -3.81 3.45
N THR A 45 8.11 -3.65 2.21
CA THR A 45 7.89 -2.47 1.36
C THR A 45 6.72 -2.60 0.38
N ALA A 46 5.76 -3.52 0.60
CA ALA A 46 4.52 -3.53 -0.18
C ALA A 46 3.73 -2.23 0.06
N VAL A 47 2.95 -1.81 -0.93
CA VAL A 47 1.97 -0.74 -0.73
C VAL A 47 0.85 -1.28 0.15
N LYS A 48 0.83 -0.86 1.41
CA LYS A 48 -0.16 -1.31 2.41
C LYS A 48 -1.19 -0.24 2.75
N ARG A 49 -0.96 0.98 2.29
CA ARG A 49 -1.87 2.12 2.46
C ARG A 49 -1.85 2.96 1.20
N ILE A 50 -2.98 3.11 0.54
CA ILE A 50 -3.10 3.94 -0.65
C ILE A 50 -3.87 5.19 -0.25
N LEU A 51 -3.16 6.32 -0.11
CA LEU A 51 -3.73 7.61 0.25
C LEU A 51 -4.03 8.40 -1.01
N VAL A 52 -5.31 8.59 -1.32
CA VAL A 52 -5.75 9.28 -2.54
C VAL A 52 -6.50 10.55 -2.17
N GLN A 53 -6.11 11.70 -2.73
CA GLN A 53 -6.81 12.95 -2.48
C GLN A 53 -8.23 12.91 -3.07
N GLU A 54 -9.20 13.42 -2.28
CA GLU A 54 -10.64 13.23 -2.49
C GLU A 54 -11.11 13.62 -3.89
N SER A 55 -10.56 14.70 -4.48
CA SER A 55 -11.02 15.19 -5.79
C SER A 55 -10.77 14.26 -6.96
N ILE A 56 -9.86 13.28 -6.82
CA ILE A 56 -9.54 12.28 -7.85
C ILE A 56 -9.87 10.85 -7.41
N ALA A 57 -10.36 10.68 -6.19
CA ALA A 57 -10.52 9.37 -5.57
C ALA A 57 -11.51 8.48 -6.33
N ASP A 58 -12.64 9.00 -6.79
CA ASP A 58 -13.64 8.19 -7.52
C ASP A 58 -13.04 7.59 -8.79
N GLN A 59 -12.34 8.40 -9.58
CA GLN A 59 -11.71 7.93 -10.81
C GLN A 59 -10.58 6.94 -10.52
N PHE A 60 -9.78 7.19 -9.49
CA PHE A 60 -8.72 6.27 -9.05
C PHE A 60 -9.29 4.92 -8.63
N VAL A 61 -10.35 4.90 -7.81
CA VAL A 61 -10.99 3.69 -7.29
C VAL A 61 -11.56 2.84 -8.42
N GLU A 62 -12.28 3.45 -9.37
CA GLU A 62 -12.82 2.74 -10.54
C GLU A 62 -11.71 2.04 -11.32
N MET A 63 -10.62 2.75 -11.62
CA MET A 63 -9.49 2.20 -12.37
C MET A 63 -8.74 1.12 -11.57
N ALA A 64 -8.56 1.29 -10.26
CA ALA A 64 -7.92 0.32 -9.39
C ALA A 64 -8.74 -0.97 -9.29
N LEU A 65 -10.06 -0.88 -9.18
CA LEU A 65 -10.98 -2.01 -9.20
C LEU A 65 -10.87 -2.80 -10.51
N GLU A 66 -10.92 -2.13 -11.65
CA GLU A 66 -10.78 -2.76 -12.96
C GLU A 66 -9.40 -3.42 -13.16
N ARG A 67 -8.35 -2.83 -12.61
CA ARG A 67 -7.00 -3.41 -12.66
C ARG A 67 -6.87 -4.63 -11.74
N ALA A 68 -7.43 -4.58 -10.55
CA ALA A 68 -7.42 -5.69 -9.59
C ALA A 68 -8.16 -6.92 -10.11
N LYS A 69 -9.30 -6.75 -10.75
CA LYS A 69 -10.10 -7.84 -11.38
C LYS A 69 -9.34 -8.61 -12.48
N LYS A 70 -8.31 -8.00 -13.08
CA LYS A 70 -7.49 -8.64 -14.13
C LYS A 70 -6.39 -9.53 -13.57
N ILE A 71 -6.14 -9.50 -12.26
CA ILE A 71 -5.11 -10.33 -11.61
C ILE A 71 -5.60 -11.78 -11.56
N LYS A 72 -4.85 -12.67 -12.19
CA LYS A 72 -5.09 -14.11 -12.15
C LYS A 72 -4.47 -14.67 -10.86
N PHE A 73 -5.29 -15.18 -9.97
CA PHE A 73 -4.84 -15.81 -8.72
C PHE A 73 -5.13 -17.31 -8.73
N GLY A 74 -4.23 -18.10 -8.14
CA GLY A 74 -4.37 -19.55 -8.15
C GLY A 74 -3.12 -20.30 -7.74
N ASP A 75 -2.94 -21.49 -8.33
CA ASP A 75 -1.77 -22.33 -8.10
C ASP A 75 -0.48 -21.63 -8.60
N PRO A 76 0.50 -21.37 -7.71
CA PRO A 76 1.74 -20.71 -8.09
C PRO A 76 2.63 -21.54 -9.04
N MET A 77 2.37 -22.84 -9.21
CA MET A 77 3.05 -23.67 -10.21
C MET A 77 2.53 -23.46 -11.63
N ASN A 78 1.38 -22.80 -11.79
CA ASN A 78 0.87 -22.44 -13.10
C ASN A 78 1.49 -21.11 -13.56
N MET A 79 2.15 -21.12 -14.72
CA MET A 79 2.82 -19.95 -15.30
C MET A 79 1.88 -18.78 -15.64
N GLU A 80 0.57 -19.04 -15.74
CA GLU A 80 -0.46 -18.01 -15.97
C GLU A 80 -0.94 -17.34 -14.67
N THR A 81 -0.44 -17.77 -13.51
CA THR A 81 -0.85 -17.22 -12.21
C THR A 81 -0.01 -15.99 -11.86
N ASP A 82 -0.66 -14.86 -11.66
CA ASP A 82 -0.03 -13.62 -11.22
C ASP A 82 0.15 -13.58 -9.69
N LEU A 83 -0.76 -14.21 -8.95
CA LEU A 83 -0.84 -14.14 -7.49
C LEU A 83 -1.11 -15.54 -6.91
N GLY A 84 -0.16 -16.04 -6.12
CA GLY A 84 -0.25 -17.29 -5.39
C GLY A 84 -0.81 -17.13 -3.98
N THR A 85 -0.44 -18.06 -3.08
CA THR A 85 -0.89 -18.06 -1.70
C THR A 85 -0.10 -17.09 -0.83
N VAL A 86 -0.68 -16.68 0.29
CA VAL A 86 0.07 -16.16 1.44
C VAL A 86 0.71 -17.31 2.21
N VAL A 87 1.53 -17.00 3.21
CA VAL A 87 2.39 -17.98 3.91
C VAL A 87 1.62 -19.18 4.47
N ASN A 88 0.42 -18.98 4.98
CA ASN A 88 -0.47 -20.05 5.48
C ASN A 88 -1.92 -19.59 5.59
N ALA A 89 -2.83 -20.52 5.89
CA ALA A 89 -4.26 -20.24 6.02
C ALA A 89 -4.58 -19.33 7.22
N GLN A 90 -3.82 -19.42 8.31
CA GLN A 90 -4.02 -18.60 9.49
C GLN A 90 -3.71 -17.12 9.21
N ALA A 91 -2.64 -16.85 8.46
CA ALA A 91 -2.34 -15.49 8.00
C ALA A 91 -3.44 -14.94 7.09
N ALA A 92 -3.91 -15.76 6.14
CA ALA A 92 -5.02 -15.37 5.26
C ALA A 92 -6.31 -15.05 6.04
N GLU A 93 -6.59 -15.82 7.08
CA GLU A 93 -7.74 -15.60 7.96
C GLU A 93 -7.63 -14.28 8.75
N LEU A 94 -6.44 -13.99 9.29
CA LEU A 94 -6.19 -12.73 9.98
C LEU A 94 -6.39 -11.53 9.04
N PHE A 95 -5.90 -11.62 7.80
CA PHE A 95 -6.03 -10.53 6.83
C PHE A 95 -7.48 -10.32 6.41
N ASP A 96 -8.19 -11.42 6.18
CA ASP A 96 -9.62 -11.42 5.87
C ASP A 96 -10.44 -10.78 7.01
N LYS A 97 -10.12 -11.14 8.26
CA LYS A 97 -10.73 -10.54 9.46
C LYS A 97 -10.50 -9.03 9.52
N ARG A 98 -9.29 -8.53 9.23
CA ARG A 98 -9.01 -7.09 9.23
C ARG A 98 -9.83 -6.35 8.18
N VAL A 99 -10.05 -6.98 7.02
CA VAL A 99 -10.93 -6.42 5.98
C VAL A 99 -12.37 -6.35 6.45
N SER A 100 -12.88 -7.42 7.10
CA SER A 100 -14.24 -7.42 7.65
C SER A 100 -14.42 -6.38 8.76
N MET A 101 -13.44 -6.21 9.65
CA MET A 101 -13.47 -5.16 10.67
C MET A 101 -13.47 -3.76 10.06
N ALA A 102 -12.69 -3.54 9.01
CA ALA A 102 -12.71 -2.26 8.29
C ALA A 102 -14.08 -1.98 7.66
N GLU A 103 -14.79 -3.00 7.15
CA GLU A 103 -16.15 -2.87 6.65
C GLU A 103 -17.14 -2.51 7.76
N GLU A 104 -17.04 -3.14 8.94
CA GLU A 104 -17.82 -2.79 10.13
C GLU A 104 -17.58 -1.34 10.56
N ASP A 105 -16.38 -0.81 10.37
CA ASP A 105 -15.99 0.58 10.63
C ASP A 105 -16.42 1.55 9.51
N GLY A 106 -17.11 1.07 8.47
CA GLY A 106 -17.70 1.88 7.39
C GLY A 106 -16.95 1.88 6.06
N ALA A 107 -15.87 1.12 5.93
CA ALA A 107 -15.22 0.91 4.64
C ALA A 107 -16.13 0.11 3.67
N LYS A 108 -15.82 0.18 2.38
CA LYS A 108 -16.58 -0.50 1.33
C LYS A 108 -15.73 -1.56 0.65
N ILE A 109 -16.06 -2.83 0.79
CA ILE A 109 -15.42 -3.91 0.04
C ILE A 109 -15.97 -3.88 -1.39
N LEU A 110 -15.12 -3.48 -2.35
CA LEU A 110 -15.49 -3.38 -3.76
C LEU A 110 -15.19 -4.66 -4.54
N TYR A 111 -14.21 -5.44 -4.09
CA TYR A 111 -13.84 -6.70 -4.71
C TYR A 111 -13.26 -7.65 -3.68
N HIS A 112 -13.87 -8.81 -3.53
CA HIS A 112 -13.44 -9.90 -2.67
C HIS A 112 -14.03 -11.22 -3.16
N PRO A 113 -13.38 -11.90 -4.11
CA PRO A 113 -13.94 -13.13 -4.72
C PRO A 113 -13.94 -14.35 -3.80
N GLY A 114 -13.51 -14.21 -2.56
CA GLY A 114 -13.52 -15.27 -1.55
C GLY A 114 -12.17 -15.96 -1.38
N ARG A 115 -11.84 -16.28 -0.13
CA ARG A 115 -10.63 -16.99 0.28
C ARG A 115 -10.78 -18.50 0.19
N LYS A 116 -9.70 -19.22 -0.16
CA LYS A 116 -9.66 -20.69 -0.10
C LYS A 116 -8.34 -21.13 0.58
N GLY A 117 -8.43 -21.48 1.86
CA GLY A 117 -7.23 -21.82 2.64
C GLY A 117 -6.25 -20.64 2.70
N ALA A 118 -5.02 -20.86 2.27
CA ALA A 118 -3.98 -19.82 2.18
C ALA A 118 -4.09 -18.97 0.90
N LEU A 119 -4.91 -19.35 -0.07
CA LEU A 119 -5.13 -18.56 -1.28
C LEU A 119 -6.09 -17.42 -0.95
N LEU A 120 -5.52 -16.24 -0.79
CA LEU A 120 -6.23 -14.98 -0.60
C LEU A 120 -6.16 -14.21 -1.92
N PRO A 121 -7.30 -13.93 -2.57
CA PRO A 121 -7.33 -13.15 -3.81
C PRO A 121 -6.98 -11.68 -3.54
N PRO A 122 -6.75 -10.85 -4.58
CA PRO A 122 -6.67 -9.42 -4.39
C PRO A 122 -8.00 -8.89 -3.85
N ILE A 123 -7.93 -8.07 -2.79
CA ILE A 123 -9.11 -7.46 -2.15
C ILE A 123 -9.02 -5.94 -2.30
N VAL A 124 -10.06 -5.33 -2.87
CA VAL A 124 -10.15 -3.87 -2.99
C VAL A 124 -11.11 -3.33 -1.95
N VAL A 125 -10.63 -2.44 -1.10
CA VAL A 125 -11.41 -1.81 -0.04
C VAL A 125 -11.29 -0.29 -0.16
N ASP A 126 -12.41 0.40 -0.26
CA ASP A 126 -12.50 1.86 -0.36
C ASP A 126 -13.06 2.48 0.91
N HIS A 127 -12.88 3.78 1.11
CA HIS A 127 -13.29 4.53 2.30
C HIS A 127 -12.73 3.94 3.61
N VAL A 128 -11.50 3.43 3.57
CA VAL A 128 -10.89 2.85 4.78
C VAL A 128 -10.56 3.96 5.77
N ASP A 129 -11.02 3.81 7.02
CA ASP A 129 -10.69 4.76 8.09
C ASP A 129 -9.18 4.71 8.38
N PRO A 130 -8.48 5.86 8.39
CA PRO A 130 -7.06 5.93 8.78
C PRO A 130 -6.73 5.34 10.16
N LYS A 131 -7.73 5.13 11.01
CA LYS A 131 -7.58 4.56 12.37
C LYS A 131 -7.94 3.08 12.45
N SER A 132 -8.41 2.47 11.38
CA SER A 132 -8.73 1.05 11.37
C SER A 132 -7.49 0.18 11.58
N GLU A 133 -7.66 -1.02 12.13
CA GLU A 133 -6.56 -1.99 12.27
C GLU A 133 -5.91 -2.34 10.92
N LEU A 134 -6.71 -2.35 9.84
CA LEU A 134 -6.22 -2.58 8.48
C LEU A 134 -5.18 -1.53 8.04
N VAL A 135 -5.25 -0.31 8.58
CA VAL A 135 -4.33 0.81 8.26
C VAL A 135 -3.20 0.93 9.27
N LEU A 136 -3.45 0.66 10.54
CA LEU A 136 -2.47 0.86 11.60
C LEU A 136 -1.48 -0.31 11.72
N GLU A 137 -1.96 -1.54 11.47
CA GLU A 137 -1.16 -2.75 11.57
C GLU A 137 -0.63 -3.22 10.22
N GLU A 138 0.56 -3.81 10.22
CA GLU A 138 1.12 -4.39 9.02
C GLU A 138 0.28 -5.59 8.54
N THR A 139 -0.39 -5.45 7.39
CA THR A 139 -1.11 -6.54 6.75
C THR A 139 -0.28 -7.09 5.59
N PHE A 140 0.27 -8.27 5.78
CA PHE A 140 1.20 -8.93 4.86
C PHE A 140 0.47 -9.78 3.82
N GLY A 141 -0.47 -9.16 3.13
CA GLY A 141 -1.41 -9.80 2.19
C GLY A 141 -1.77 -8.92 0.99
N PRO A 142 -2.42 -9.48 -0.03
CA PRO A 142 -2.73 -8.79 -1.29
C PRO A 142 -3.96 -7.88 -1.17
N ILE A 143 -3.97 -7.00 -0.20
CA ILE A 143 -5.07 -6.06 0.04
C ILE A 143 -4.71 -4.70 -0.55
N ILE A 144 -5.69 -4.05 -1.14
CA ILE A 144 -5.60 -2.75 -1.80
C ILE A 144 -6.51 -1.79 -1.02
N PRO A 145 -6.07 -1.30 0.16
CA PRO A 145 -6.88 -0.42 0.99
C PRO A 145 -6.72 1.03 0.51
N ILE A 146 -7.82 1.64 0.12
CA ILE A 146 -7.87 3.01 -0.37
C ILE A 146 -8.41 3.91 0.75
N ILE A 147 -7.58 4.83 1.17
CA ILE A 147 -7.84 5.84 2.18
C ILE A 147 -8.06 7.15 1.46
N ARG A 148 -9.27 7.65 1.45
CA ARG A 148 -9.58 8.96 0.89
C ARG A 148 -9.11 10.04 1.86
N VAL A 149 -8.33 10.99 1.35
CA VAL A 149 -7.73 12.04 2.17
C VAL A 149 -8.12 13.42 1.66
N PRO A 150 -8.19 14.45 2.53
CA PRO A 150 -8.48 15.80 2.10
C PRO A 150 -7.50 16.29 1.01
N ASN A 151 -7.94 17.27 0.21
CA ASN A 151 -7.10 17.97 -0.76
C ASN A 151 -6.14 18.98 -0.07
N ASP A 152 -5.53 18.53 1.02
CA ASP A 152 -4.61 19.29 1.87
C ASP A 152 -3.37 18.46 2.18
N ASP A 153 -2.22 18.91 1.71
CA ASP A 153 -0.96 18.19 1.85
C ASP A 153 -0.50 17.99 3.30
N GLU A 154 -0.86 18.91 4.22
CA GLU A 154 -0.55 18.76 5.65
C GLU A 154 -1.37 17.63 6.29
N ALA A 155 -2.65 17.54 5.96
CA ALA A 155 -3.50 16.46 6.42
C ALA A 155 -3.03 15.10 5.89
N VAL A 156 -2.65 15.01 4.61
CA VAL A 156 -2.08 13.80 4.00
C VAL A 156 -0.79 13.41 4.70
N MET A 157 0.10 14.35 4.93
CA MET A 157 1.38 14.12 5.62
C MET A 157 1.16 13.57 7.04
N LYS A 158 0.22 14.16 7.78
CA LYS A 158 -0.13 13.72 9.14
C LYS A 158 -0.66 12.29 9.14
N ILE A 159 -1.55 11.93 8.22
CA ILE A 159 -2.08 10.57 8.09
C ILE A 159 -0.95 9.60 7.69
N SER A 160 -0.09 9.98 6.74
CA SER A 160 1.03 9.15 6.31
C SER A 160 1.97 8.79 7.47
N ASN A 161 2.24 9.75 8.34
CA ASN A 161 3.16 9.62 9.48
C ASN A 161 2.54 8.98 10.74
N SER A 162 1.23 8.65 10.73
CA SER A 162 0.49 8.27 11.94
C SER A 162 0.71 6.83 12.43
N THR A 163 1.40 5.99 11.66
CA THR A 163 1.67 4.60 12.07
C THR A 163 2.97 4.47 12.87
N ALA A 164 3.10 3.36 13.59
CA ALA A 164 4.34 3.02 14.30
C ALA A 164 5.53 2.73 13.37
N PHE A 165 5.27 2.46 12.11
CA PHE A 165 6.27 2.11 11.11
C PHE A 165 6.83 3.34 10.37
N GLY A 166 8.00 3.17 9.76
CA GLY A 166 8.67 4.19 8.97
C GLY A 166 9.74 3.63 8.04
N LEU A 167 9.37 2.65 7.17
CA LEU A 167 10.35 2.01 6.30
C LEU A 167 10.53 2.80 5.00
N SER A 168 9.49 2.88 4.18
CA SER A 168 9.55 3.56 2.90
C SER A 168 8.20 4.18 2.52
N SER A 169 8.17 4.94 1.44
CA SER A 169 6.96 5.53 0.87
C SER A 169 7.09 5.77 -0.63
N GLY A 170 5.95 5.83 -1.31
CA GLY A 170 5.84 6.31 -2.68
C GLY A 170 4.96 7.57 -2.76
N VAL A 171 5.30 8.50 -3.64
CA VAL A 171 4.51 9.72 -3.87
C VAL A 171 4.36 9.96 -5.38
N CYS A 172 3.13 10.05 -5.82
CA CYS A 172 2.77 10.36 -7.22
C CYS A 172 2.28 11.81 -7.30
N THR A 173 3.07 12.67 -7.94
CA THR A 173 2.76 14.09 -8.19
C THR A 173 3.62 14.61 -9.34
N ASN A 174 3.08 15.49 -10.14
CA ASN A 174 3.80 16.23 -11.19
C ASN A 174 4.36 17.57 -10.68
N ASN A 175 4.04 17.93 -9.43
CA ASN A 175 4.50 19.19 -8.85
C ASN A 175 5.78 18.98 -8.04
N PHE A 176 6.90 19.49 -8.55
CA PHE A 176 8.20 19.39 -7.90
C PHE A 176 8.22 19.96 -6.47
N MET A 177 7.52 21.06 -6.21
CA MET A 177 7.49 21.67 -4.89
C MET A 177 6.71 20.80 -3.89
N ARG A 178 5.64 20.15 -4.32
CA ARG A 178 4.93 19.16 -3.52
C ARG A 178 5.81 17.94 -3.25
N ALA A 179 6.44 17.38 -4.28
CA ALA A 179 7.39 16.27 -4.12
C ALA A 179 8.45 16.60 -3.06
N LYS A 180 9.09 17.79 -3.14
CA LYS A 180 10.06 18.26 -2.16
C LYS A 180 9.49 18.33 -0.73
N LYS A 181 8.26 18.81 -0.57
CA LYS A 181 7.56 18.87 0.72
C LYS A 181 7.40 17.47 1.34
N TYR A 182 6.99 16.49 0.54
CA TYR A 182 6.85 15.11 1.02
C TYR A 182 8.20 14.45 1.33
N ILE A 183 9.24 14.68 0.51
CA ILE A 183 10.61 14.21 0.79
C ILE A 183 11.10 14.72 2.16
N GLN A 184 10.78 15.95 2.52
CA GLN A 184 11.22 16.57 3.77
C GLN A 184 10.34 16.25 4.98
N GLY A 185 9.07 15.91 4.76
CA GLY A 185 8.07 15.77 5.82
C GLY A 185 7.69 14.34 6.18
N LEU A 186 7.95 13.35 5.31
CA LEU A 186 7.64 11.96 5.62
C LEU A 186 8.67 11.35 6.58
N ASN A 187 8.17 10.74 7.65
CA ASN A 187 8.98 10.07 8.66
C ASN A 187 9.24 8.60 8.27
N VAL A 188 10.07 8.42 7.25
CA VAL A 188 10.44 7.11 6.68
C VAL A 188 11.91 7.10 6.28
N GLY A 189 12.49 5.92 6.09
CA GLY A 189 13.87 5.79 5.62
C GLY A 189 14.05 6.17 4.15
N THR A 190 13.05 5.96 3.32
CA THR A 190 13.10 6.25 1.87
C THR A 190 11.81 6.88 1.37
N VAL A 191 11.92 7.90 0.53
CA VAL A 191 10.81 8.51 -0.21
C VAL A 191 11.08 8.38 -1.71
N ASN A 192 10.24 7.64 -2.40
CA ASN A 192 10.30 7.45 -3.85
C ASN A 192 9.26 8.34 -4.54
N ILE A 193 9.69 9.09 -5.56
CA ILE A 193 8.79 9.90 -6.39
C ILE A 193 8.50 9.15 -7.68
N TRP A 194 7.22 8.99 -8.02
CA TRP A 194 6.75 8.22 -9.18
C TRP A 194 7.18 6.75 -9.18
N GLU A 195 7.35 6.17 -7.98
CA GLU A 195 7.68 4.76 -7.80
C GLU A 195 7.01 4.18 -6.54
N VAL A 196 6.96 2.85 -6.48
CA VAL A 196 6.48 2.13 -5.29
C VAL A 196 7.47 2.28 -4.13
N PRO A 197 7.02 2.14 -2.87
CA PRO A 197 7.92 2.19 -1.71
C PRO A 197 9.11 1.24 -1.80
N GLY A 198 8.91 0.07 -2.42
CA GLY A 198 9.95 -0.96 -2.55
C GLY A 198 10.94 -0.76 -3.71
N TYR A 199 10.87 0.35 -4.44
CA TYR A 199 11.87 0.63 -5.46
C TYR A 199 13.20 1.03 -4.84
N ARG A 200 14.28 0.39 -5.28
CA ARG A 200 15.65 0.75 -4.95
C ARG A 200 16.63 0.23 -5.99
N ILE A 201 17.78 0.84 -6.06
CA ILE A 201 18.95 0.33 -6.76
C ILE A 201 19.93 -0.26 -5.74
N GLU A 202 20.82 -1.14 -6.18
CA GLU A 202 21.77 -1.85 -5.29
C GLU A 202 22.65 -0.91 -4.46
N MET A 203 22.99 0.25 -4.98
CA MET A 203 23.82 1.25 -4.30
C MET A 203 23.04 2.15 -3.33
N SER A 204 21.71 2.08 -3.32
CA SER A 204 20.89 2.90 -2.41
C SER A 204 21.00 2.39 -0.98
N PRO A 205 21.32 3.24 -0.01
CA PRO A 205 21.11 2.89 1.39
C PRO A 205 19.67 2.48 1.63
N PHE A 206 19.46 1.46 2.45
CA PHE A 206 18.13 0.98 2.79
C PHE A 206 18.01 0.72 4.28
N GLY A 207 16.89 1.13 4.85
CA GLY A 207 16.57 0.94 6.25
C GLY A 207 15.42 1.84 6.67
N GLY A 208 14.78 1.44 7.76
CA GLY A 208 13.65 2.17 8.35
C GLY A 208 14.05 2.99 9.57
N ILE A 209 13.04 3.67 10.07
CA ILE A 209 13.03 4.35 11.38
C ILE A 209 11.83 3.84 12.17
N LYS A 210 11.64 4.29 13.40
CA LYS A 210 10.59 3.83 14.29
C LYS A 210 10.63 2.28 14.44
N ASP A 211 9.48 1.60 14.45
CA ASP A 211 9.37 0.15 14.59
C ASP A 211 9.80 -0.63 13.33
N SER A 212 10.10 0.05 12.24
CA SER A 212 10.71 -0.59 11.05
C SER A 212 12.19 -0.92 11.23
N GLY A 213 12.82 -0.48 12.29
CA GLY A 213 14.17 -0.91 12.72
C GLY A 213 15.28 0.09 12.45
N LEU A 214 16.45 -0.46 12.16
CA LEU A 214 17.69 0.28 11.90
C LEU A 214 18.41 -0.37 10.72
N GLY A 215 18.48 0.34 9.65
CA GLY A 215 19.21 -0.12 8.45
C GLY A 215 20.72 0.15 8.50
#